data_93a586bd23d2f5714185bd0b6a97818f
#
_entry.id   93a586bd23d2f5714185bd0b6a97818f
#
_cell.length_a   1.000
_cell.length_b   1.000
_cell.length_c   1.000
_cell.angle_alpha   90.00
_cell.angle_beta   90.00
_cell.angle_gamma   90.00
#
_symmetry.space_group_name_H-M   'P 1'
#
loop_
_entity.id
_entity.type
_entity.pdbx_description
1 polymer ?
#
loop_
_entity_poly.entity_id
_entity_poly.type
_entity_poly.pdbx_seq_one_letter_code
_entity_poly.pdbx_strand_id
1 'polypeptide(L)'
;MTAPSDVVTSEPDSPPAPTTPGEAGLRWWVEGLITLAFYVVYSMIRNQFGSALGGDIISRSFDNALRVIDIEQAIGLYHEEWIQARFLDYEPFIVFWNVFYGTFHFGVTIFAMVFLFLRFPQRYMFMRSALAATTMAALIGFAFFPLMPPRLLSACEPQSSYGACSADHDYVDTLVDPGGLWSFESDTMESISNQYAAMPSLHIAWSTWCAIGLYPVLRRRWARVAIVAYPFITLFAIIVTANHYWIDAIGGLMALGLGLLVASPLARLLPGRFHQPLDPAGTLNAG
;
A
#
# COMPACT_ATOMS: atom_id res chain seq x y z
N MET A 1 62.22 16.84 -65.76
CA MET A 1 62.12 16.70 -64.29
C MET A 1 60.71 17.11 -63.93
N THR A 2 59.81 16.18 -63.90
CA THR A 2 58.40 16.37 -63.57
C THR A 2 58.18 15.87 -62.13
N ALA A 3 57.66 16.75 -61.27
CA ALA A 3 57.31 16.44 -59.89
C ALA A 3 56.04 15.60 -59.83
N PRO A 4 55.89 14.68 -58.90
CA PRO A 4 54.68 13.89 -58.72
C PRO A 4 53.61 14.69 -57.97
N SER A 5 52.39 14.61 -58.47
CA SER A 5 51.16 15.15 -57.85
C SER A 5 50.74 14.33 -56.66
N ASP A 6 50.61 14.99 -55.49
CA ASP A 6 50.04 14.42 -54.29
C ASP A 6 48.58 14.11 -54.45
N VAL A 7 48.22 12.83 -54.41
CA VAL A 7 46.85 12.33 -54.33
C VAL A 7 46.42 12.43 -52.86
N VAL A 8 45.60 13.40 -52.56
CA VAL A 8 44.87 13.49 -51.26
C VAL A 8 43.79 12.42 -51.30
N THR A 9 44.02 11.33 -50.58
CA THR A 9 42.98 10.34 -50.28
C THR A 9 42.10 10.90 -49.20
N SER A 10 40.90 11.29 -49.57
CA SER A 10 39.81 11.63 -48.62
C SER A 10 39.41 10.35 -47.90
N GLU A 11 39.62 10.31 -46.59
CA GLU A 11 39.13 9.28 -45.67
C GLU A 11 37.58 9.26 -45.73
N PRO A 12 36.93 8.10 -45.87
CA PRO A 12 35.49 8.06 -45.90
C PRO A 12 34.92 8.53 -44.56
N ASP A 13 34.03 9.51 -44.60
CA ASP A 13 33.25 9.97 -43.44
C ASP A 13 32.67 8.80 -42.68
N SER A 14 33.16 8.62 -41.45
CA SER A 14 32.57 7.68 -40.51
C SER A 14 31.10 8.07 -40.29
N PRO A 15 30.16 7.13 -40.37
CA PRO A 15 28.77 7.46 -40.09
C PRO A 15 28.65 8.03 -38.68
N PRO A 16 27.83 9.07 -38.46
CA PRO A 16 27.66 9.66 -37.14
C PRO A 16 27.22 8.55 -36.16
N ALA A 17 27.91 8.50 -35.03
CA ALA A 17 27.57 7.58 -33.95
C ALA A 17 26.06 7.68 -33.64
N PRO A 18 25.37 6.54 -33.47
CA PRO A 18 23.96 6.57 -33.15
C PRO A 18 23.78 7.41 -31.86
N THR A 19 23.09 8.54 -31.99
CA THR A 19 22.68 9.32 -30.85
C THR A 19 21.79 8.42 -29.99
N THR A 20 22.29 7.95 -28.88
CA THR A 20 21.49 7.31 -27.84
C THR A 20 20.31 8.21 -27.54
N PRO A 21 19.06 7.75 -27.68
CA PRO A 21 17.91 8.53 -27.27
C PRO A 21 18.15 8.94 -25.82
N GLY A 22 18.30 10.25 -25.60
CA GLY A 22 18.63 10.78 -24.27
C GLY A 22 17.71 10.14 -23.23
N GLU A 23 18.28 9.59 -22.18
CA GLU A 23 17.59 9.18 -20.98
C GLU A 23 16.80 10.38 -20.49
N ALA A 24 15.53 10.46 -20.90
CA ALA A 24 14.61 11.42 -20.33
C ALA A 24 14.37 10.95 -18.89
N GLY A 25 15.26 11.38 -17.99
CA GLY A 25 15.14 11.11 -16.56
C GLY A 25 13.72 11.47 -16.10
N LEU A 26 13.16 10.65 -15.23
CA LEU A 26 11.87 10.95 -14.62
C LEU A 26 11.93 12.34 -13.99
N ARG A 27 11.02 13.23 -14.40
CA ARG A 27 10.94 14.57 -13.85
C ARG A 27 10.19 14.51 -12.52
N TRP A 28 10.88 14.75 -11.42
CA TRP A 28 10.32 14.67 -10.07
C TRP A 28 9.04 15.49 -9.89
N TRP A 29 8.92 16.65 -10.54
CA TRP A 29 7.73 17.49 -10.46
C TRP A 29 6.54 16.88 -11.21
N VAL A 30 6.76 16.13 -12.31
CA VAL A 30 5.70 15.38 -13.01
C VAL A 30 5.17 14.26 -12.11
N GLU A 31 6.07 13.55 -11.43
CA GLU A 31 5.69 12.52 -10.46
C GLU A 31 4.93 13.12 -9.27
N GLY A 32 5.34 14.29 -8.81
CA GLY A 32 4.62 15.05 -7.78
C GLY A 32 3.20 15.42 -8.22
N LEU A 33 3.03 15.89 -9.46
CA LEU A 33 1.71 16.20 -10.02
C LEU A 33 0.83 14.95 -10.18
N ILE A 34 1.38 13.83 -10.64
CA ILE A 34 0.65 12.57 -10.75
C ILE A 34 0.20 12.11 -9.37
N THR A 35 1.08 12.17 -8.37
CA THR A 35 0.76 11.79 -6.98
C THR A 35 -0.31 12.71 -6.39
N LEU A 36 -0.21 14.02 -6.63
CA LEU A 36 -1.21 14.99 -6.19
C LEU A 36 -2.57 14.75 -6.86
N ALA A 37 -2.60 14.55 -8.18
CA ALA A 37 -3.83 14.25 -8.91
C ALA A 37 -4.48 12.97 -8.39
N PHE A 38 -3.68 11.93 -8.16
CA PHE A 38 -4.14 10.69 -7.56
C PHE A 38 -4.72 10.91 -6.15
N TYR A 39 -4.04 11.69 -5.31
CA TYR A 39 -4.50 12.03 -3.97
C TYR A 39 -5.82 12.81 -3.98
N VAL A 40 -5.98 13.75 -4.93
CA VAL A 40 -7.25 14.50 -5.09
C VAL A 40 -8.38 13.54 -5.46
N VAL A 41 -8.18 12.67 -6.46
CA VAL A 41 -9.18 11.67 -6.87
C VAL A 41 -9.50 10.72 -5.71
N TYR A 42 -8.47 10.21 -5.02
CA TYR A 42 -8.62 9.39 -3.82
C TYR A 42 -9.47 10.10 -2.76
N SER A 43 -9.16 11.36 -2.44
CA SER A 43 -9.88 12.13 -1.43
C SER A 43 -11.33 12.41 -1.83
N MET A 44 -11.59 12.68 -3.13
CA MET A 44 -12.95 12.87 -3.62
C MET A 44 -13.78 11.59 -3.47
N ILE A 45 -13.24 10.43 -3.90
CA ILE A 45 -13.92 9.13 -3.77
C ILE A 45 -14.15 8.80 -2.30
N ARG A 46 -13.11 8.94 -1.46
CA ARG A 46 -13.21 8.68 -0.02
C ARG A 46 -14.30 9.55 0.63
N ASN A 47 -14.34 10.84 0.35
CA ASN A 47 -15.32 11.76 0.93
C ASN A 47 -16.74 11.47 0.42
N GLN A 48 -16.89 10.99 -0.83
CA GLN A 48 -18.18 10.62 -1.39
C GLN A 48 -18.75 9.32 -0.81
N PHE A 49 -17.87 8.34 -0.52
CA PHE A 49 -18.26 6.99 -0.07
C PHE A 49 -17.77 6.68 1.36
N GLY A 50 -17.20 7.66 2.04
CA GLY A 50 -16.70 7.52 3.41
C GLY A 50 -17.74 7.81 4.49
N SER A 51 -17.29 7.90 5.72
CA SER A 51 -18.08 8.04 6.97
C SER A 51 -19.09 9.21 7.01
N ALA A 52 -19.07 10.14 6.05
CA ALA A 52 -19.95 11.30 6.01
C ALA A 52 -21.39 11.00 5.57
N LEU A 53 -21.74 9.79 5.14
CA LEU A 53 -23.03 9.47 4.49
C LEU A 53 -24.09 8.80 5.40
N GLY A 54 -24.06 9.06 6.70
CA GLY A 54 -25.22 8.80 7.57
C GLY A 54 -25.37 7.38 8.12
N GLY A 55 -26.36 7.20 9.01
CA GLY A 55 -26.57 5.98 9.81
C GLY A 55 -26.77 4.67 9.04
N ASP A 56 -27.11 4.70 7.75
CA ASP A 56 -27.24 3.50 6.91
C ASP A 56 -25.87 2.82 6.65
N ILE A 57 -24.77 3.59 6.54
CA ILE A 57 -23.43 3.02 6.36
C ILE A 57 -22.94 2.34 7.63
N ILE A 58 -23.24 2.90 8.80
CA ILE A 58 -22.87 2.31 10.10
C ILE A 58 -23.55 0.95 10.25
N SER A 59 -24.86 0.88 10.05
CA SER A 59 -25.61 -0.36 10.14
C SER A 59 -25.11 -1.41 9.14
N ARG A 60 -24.89 -1.03 7.88
CA ARG A 60 -24.37 -1.94 6.85
C ARG A 60 -22.95 -2.43 7.17
N SER A 61 -22.08 -1.55 7.66
CA SER A 61 -20.71 -1.92 8.02
C SER A 61 -20.67 -2.86 9.21
N PHE A 62 -21.59 -2.69 10.17
CA PHE A 62 -21.79 -3.59 11.29
C PHE A 62 -22.31 -4.96 10.85
N ASP A 63 -23.38 -5.02 10.04
CA ASP A 63 -23.92 -6.25 9.50
C ASP A 63 -22.88 -7.03 8.67
N ASN A 64 -22.04 -6.31 7.91
CA ASN A 64 -20.95 -6.91 7.17
C ASN A 64 -19.87 -7.47 8.11
N ALA A 65 -19.59 -6.81 9.22
CA ALA A 65 -18.65 -7.29 10.22
C ALA A 65 -19.11 -8.62 10.83
N LEU A 66 -20.37 -8.74 11.22
CA LEU A 66 -20.93 -9.98 11.73
C LEU A 66 -20.85 -11.11 10.70
N ARG A 67 -21.14 -10.82 9.41
CA ARG A 67 -20.98 -11.81 8.33
C ARG A 67 -19.54 -12.26 8.15
N VAL A 68 -18.57 -11.35 8.26
CA VAL A 68 -17.15 -11.70 8.18
C VAL A 68 -16.76 -12.60 9.34
N ILE A 69 -17.20 -12.29 10.56
CA ILE A 69 -16.99 -13.14 11.73
C ILE A 69 -17.60 -14.55 11.54
N ASP A 70 -18.84 -14.62 11.06
CA ASP A 70 -19.50 -15.90 10.77
C ASP A 70 -18.69 -16.75 9.77
N ILE A 71 -18.16 -16.11 8.72
CA ILE A 71 -17.32 -16.80 7.73
C ILE A 71 -16.01 -17.27 8.35
N GLU A 72 -15.32 -16.43 9.13
CA GLU A 72 -14.07 -16.79 9.78
C GLU A 72 -14.25 -17.90 10.81
N GLN A 73 -15.34 -17.87 11.56
CA GLN A 73 -15.73 -18.97 12.46
C GLN A 73 -15.97 -20.28 11.71
N ALA A 74 -16.72 -20.21 10.60
CA ALA A 74 -17.04 -21.39 9.79
C ALA A 74 -15.79 -22.08 9.20
N ILE A 75 -14.74 -21.30 8.88
CA ILE A 75 -13.48 -21.83 8.34
C ILE A 75 -12.37 -21.98 9.40
N GLY A 76 -12.68 -21.66 10.67
CA GLY A 76 -11.76 -21.82 11.80
C GLY A 76 -10.63 -20.78 11.81
N LEU A 77 -10.83 -19.61 11.24
CA LEU A 77 -9.87 -18.50 11.23
C LEU A 77 -10.11 -17.46 12.33
N TYR A 78 -11.28 -17.40 12.93
CA TYR A 78 -11.64 -16.39 13.93
C TYR A 78 -10.82 -16.54 15.23
N HIS A 79 -9.76 -15.74 15.34
CA HIS A 79 -8.86 -15.75 16.50
C HIS A 79 -8.43 -14.33 16.94
N GLU A 80 -8.93 -13.29 16.31
CA GLU A 80 -8.54 -11.89 16.52
C GLU A 80 -8.79 -11.46 17.97
N GLU A 81 -9.98 -11.77 18.47
CA GLU A 81 -10.40 -11.44 19.83
C GLU A 81 -9.48 -12.10 20.87
N TRP A 82 -9.19 -13.39 20.70
CA TRP A 82 -8.25 -14.11 21.56
C TRP A 82 -6.85 -13.53 21.46
N ILE A 83 -6.38 -13.19 20.23
CA ILE A 83 -5.04 -12.58 20.05
C ILE A 83 -4.99 -11.24 20.74
N GLN A 84 -5.97 -10.36 20.54
CA GLN A 84 -6.00 -9.06 21.20
C GLN A 84 -6.01 -9.23 22.73
N ALA A 85 -6.93 -10.01 23.29
CA ALA A 85 -7.09 -10.22 24.72
C ALA A 85 -5.80 -10.73 25.38
N ARG A 86 -4.98 -11.53 24.66
CA ARG A 86 -3.72 -12.07 25.19
C ARG A 86 -2.66 -11.00 25.50
N PHE A 87 -2.73 -9.84 24.84
CA PHE A 87 -1.72 -8.79 24.92
C PHE A 87 -2.22 -7.48 25.54
N LEU A 88 -3.53 -7.34 25.79
CA LEU A 88 -4.12 -6.10 26.35
C LEU A 88 -3.51 -5.67 27.68
N ASP A 89 -3.19 -6.63 28.56
CA ASP A 89 -2.59 -6.32 29.87
C ASP A 89 -1.18 -5.72 29.76
N TYR A 90 -0.57 -5.75 28.58
CA TYR A 90 0.77 -5.22 28.36
C TYR A 90 0.72 -3.93 27.52
N GLU A 91 0.29 -2.86 28.17
CA GLU A 91 0.06 -1.53 27.57
C GLU A 91 1.21 -1.04 26.69
N PRO A 92 2.51 -1.06 27.08
CA PRO A 92 3.60 -0.59 26.21
C PRO A 92 3.72 -1.36 24.89
N PHE A 93 3.32 -2.63 24.89
CA PHE A 93 3.31 -3.46 23.69
C PHE A 93 2.17 -3.02 22.75
N ILE A 94 0.99 -2.79 23.27
CA ILE A 94 -0.16 -2.32 22.48
C ILE A 94 0.13 -0.93 21.91
N VAL A 95 0.65 0.00 22.71
CA VAL A 95 1.07 1.34 22.25
C VAL A 95 2.09 1.25 21.11
N PHE A 96 3.09 0.36 21.22
CA PHE A 96 4.05 0.14 20.14
C PHE A 96 3.36 -0.30 18.84
N TRP A 97 2.40 -1.25 18.91
CA TRP A 97 1.70 -1.74 17.72
C TRP A 97 0.70 -0.74 17.16
N ASN A 98 0.07 0.09 17.99
CA ASN A 98 -0.75 1.21 17.55
C ASN A 98 0.09 2.23 16.75
N VAL A 99 1.28 2.59 17.26
CA VAL A 99 2.21 3.48 16.55
C VAL A 99 2.68 2.84 15.24
N PHE A 100 3.04 1.55 15.28
CA PHE A 100 3.43 0.81 14.08
C PHE A 100 2.31 0.80 13.05
N TYR A 101 1.08 0.47 13.44
CA TYR A 101 -0.10 0.49 12.60
C TYR A 101 -0.30 1.85 11.93
N GLY A 102 -0.27 2.93 12.70
CA GLY A 102 -0.54 4.27 12.19
C GLY A 102 0.57 4.85 11.29
N THR A 103 1.83 4.38 11.40
CA THR A 103 2.97 5.07 10.78
C THR A 103 3.73 4.26 9.75
N PHE A 104 3.99 2.97 10.03
CA PHE A 104 4.97 2.21 9.25
C PHE A 104 4.53 1.97 7.81
N HIS A 105 3.24 1.73 7.57
CA HIS A 105 2.77 1.49 6.21
C HIS A 105 2.97 2.72 5.30
N PHE A 106 2.82 3.94 5.83
CA PHE A 106 3.14 5.16 5.10
C PHE A 106 4.66 5.35 4.95
N GLY A 107 5.38 5.28 6.07
CA GLY A 107 6.83 5.53 6.09
C GLY A 107 7.61 4.59 5.18
N VAL A 108 7.34 3.27 5.27
CA VAL A 108 8.03 2.27 4.44
C VAL A 108 7.61 2.37 2.98
N THR A 109 6.33 2.66 2.69
CA THR A 109 5.87 2.84 1.30
C THR A 109 6.49 4.08 0.66
N ILE A 110 6.53 5.22 1.37
CA ILE A 110 7.19 6.44 0.89
C ILE A 110 8.69 6.18 0.68
N PHE A 111 9.34 5.54 1.64
CA PHE A 111 10.76 5.15 1.49
C PHE A 111 10.96 4.28 0.25
N ALA A 112 10.13 3.24 0.05
CA ALA A 112 10.23 2.35 -1.11
C ALA A 112 10.03 3.11 -2.43
N MET A 113 9.04 4.01 -2.49
CA MET A 113 8.78 4.85 -3.65
C MET A 113 9.98 5.74 -3.98
N VAL A 114 10.50 6.47 -2.99
CA VAL A 114 11.66 7.37 -3.17
C VAL A 114 12.90 6.58 -3.56
N PHE A 115 13.17 5.47 -2.88
CA PHE A 115 14.33 4.62 -3.17
C PHE A 115 14.28 4.05 -4.59
N LEU A 116 13.12 3.52 -5.01
CA LEU A 116 12.94 3.01 -6.38
C LEU A 116 13.02 4.13 -7.41
N PHE A 117 12.45 5.30 -7.14
CA PHE A 117 12.55 6.47 -8.03
C PHE A 117 13.99 6.90 -8.29
N LEU A 118 14.80 6.98 -7.21
CA LEU A 118 16.17 7.47 -7.29
C LEU A 118 17.15 6.45 -7.85
N ARG A 119 16.90 5.14 -7.63
CA ARG A 119 17.89 4.09 -7.93
C ARG A 119 17.45 3.13 -9.02
N PHE A 120 16.15 2.98 -9.25
CA PHE A 120 15.57 1.99 -10.17
C PHE A 120 14.36 2.55 -10.93
N PRO A 121 14.54 3.62 -11.77
CA PRO A 121 13.44 4.37 -12.37
C PRO A 121 12.46 3.50 -13.19
N GLN A 122 12.94 2.49 -13.89
CA GLN A 122 12.08 1.58 -14.68
C GLN A 122 11.17 0.75 -13.78
N ARG A 123 11.74 0.20 -12.69
CA ARG A 123 10.99 -0.55 -11.69
C ARG A 123 9.99 0.33 -10.96
N TYR A 124 10.41 1.56 -10.64
CA TYR A 124 9.55 2.58 -10.03
C TYR A 124 8.26 2.79 -10.83
N MET A 125 8.37 3.02 -12.14
CA MET A 125 7.18 3.28 -12.97
C MET A 125 6.15 2.15 -12.93
N PHE A 126 6.61 0.90 -12.99
CA PHE A 126 5.74 -0.27 -12.85
C PHE A 126 5.13 -0.34 -11.45
N MET A 127 5.97 -0.26 -10.41
CA MET A 127 5.53 -0.38 -9.02
C MET A 127 4.59 0.76 -8.61
N ARG A 128 4.84 2.01 -9.05
CA ARG A 128 3.92 3.13 -8.86
C ARG A 128 2.55 2.87 -9.47
N SER A 129 2.52 2.39 -10.71
CA SER A 129 1.26 2.08 -11.40
C SER A 129 0.50 0.94 -10.72
N ALA A 130 1.22 -0.08 -10.23
CA ALA A 130 0.65 -1.16 -9.46
C ALA A 130 0.08 -0.66 -8.12
N LEU A 131 0.80 0.22 -7.40
CA LEU A 131 0.32 0.80 -6.14
C LEU A 131 -0.95 1.63 -6.35
N ALA A 132 -0.97 2.47 -7.39
CA ALA A 132 -2.13 3.28 -7.73
C ALA A 132 -3.34 2.41 -8.08
N ALA A 133 -3.16 1.39 -8.93
CA ALA A 133 -4.23 0.46 -9.29
C ALA A 133 -4.73 -0.37 -8.09
N THR A 134 -3.82 -0.81 -7.21
CA THR A 134 -4.16 -1.50 -5.95
C THR A 134 -5.03 -0.60 -5.06
N THR A 135 -4.62 0.65 -4.87
CA THR A 135 -5.35 1.60 -4.02
C THR A 135 -6.72 1.93 -4.61
N MET A 136 -6.81 2.08 -5.94
CA MET A 136 -8.11 2.27 -6.62
C MET A 136 -9.03 1.04 -6.47
N ALA A 137 -8.49 -0.17 -6.61
CA ALA A 137 -9.25 -1.40 -6.37
C ALA A 137 -9.76 -1.48 -4.92
N ALA A 138 -8.94 -1.07 -3.96
CA ALA A 138 -9.36 -1.02 -2.56
C ALA A 138 -10.45 0.04 -2.31
N LEU A 139 -10.37 1.22 -2.93
CA LEU A 139 -11.42 2.24 -2.83
C LEU A 139 -12.78 1.73 -3.35
N ILE A 140 -12.76 0.97 -4.45
CA ILE A 140 -13.94 0.30 -4.98
C ILE A 140 -14.47 -0.69 -3.94
N GLY A 141 -13.59 -1.49 -3.32
CA GLY A 141 -13.95 -2.41 -2.23
C GLY A 141 -14.64 -1.69 -1.07
N PHE A 142 -14.07 -0.60 -0.58
CA PHE A 142 -14.65 0.21 0.51
C PHE A 142 -16.02 0.78 0.16
N ALA A 143 -16.23 1.18 -1.09
CA ALA A 143 -17.52 1.72 -1.54
C ALA A 143 -18.62 0.65 -1.59
N PHE A 144 -18.28 -0.56 -2.05
CA PHE A 144 -19.25 -1.65 -2.19
C PHE A 144 -19.44 -2.48 -0.93
N PHE A 145 -18.41 -2.61 -0.11
CA PHE A 145 -18.41 -3.41 1.10
C PHE A 145 -17.81 -2.63 2.27
N PRO A 146 -18.52 -1.61 2.79
CA PRO A 146 -18.09 -0.94 4.01
C PRO A 146 -18.06 -1.97 5.14
N LEU A 147 -16.96 -1.97 5.92
CA LEU A 147 -16.74 -2.97 6.95
C LEU A 147 -16.26 -2.30 8.24
N MET A 148 -17.00 -2.52 9.31
CA MET A 148 -16.62 -2.07 10.65
C MET A 148 -15.45 -2.90 11.16
N PRO A 149 -14.32 -2.28 11.57
CA PRO A 149 -13.20 -3.02 12.14
C PRO A 149 -13.56 -3.62 13.50
N PRO A 150 -12.91 -4.74 13.91
CA PRO A 150 -13.23 -5.43 15.16
C PRO A 150 -13.24 -4.52 16.39
N ARG A 151 -12.27 -3.61 16.51
CA ARG A 151 -12.15 -2.68 17.64
C ARG A 151 -13.38 -1.83 17.92
N LEU A 152 -14.23 -1.61 16.92
CA LEU A 152 -15.45 -0.78 17.05
C LEU A 152 -16.70 -1.60 17.39
N LEU A 153 -16.64 -2.94 17.31
CA LEU A 153 -17.82 -3.80 17.50
C LEU A 153 -18.37 -3.75 18.92
N SER A 154 -17.51 -3.64 19.94
CA SER A 154 -17.91 -3.71 21.35
C SER A 154 -18.19 -2.33 21.96
N ALA A 155 -18.14 -1.26 21.17
CA ALA A 155 -18.37 0.11 21.63
C ALA A 155 -19.88 0.37 21.85
N CYS A 156 -20.46 -0.26 22.88
CA CYS A 156 -21.89 -0.21 23.22
C CYS A 156 -22.25 0.93 24.18
N GLU A 157 -21.30 1.74 24.62
CA GLU A 157 -21.52 2.86 25.52
C GLU A 157 -22.39 3.95 24.84
N PRO A 158 -23.28 4.65 25.60
CA PRO A 158 -24.16 5.66 25.02
C PRO A 158 -23.43 6.83 24.35
N GLN A 159 -22.14 7.02 24.68
CA GLN A 159 -21.27 8.06 24.12
C GLN A 159 -20.47 7.58 22.92
N SER A 160 -20.46 6.28 22.63
CA SER A 160 -19.84 5.79 21.40
C SER A 160 -20.68 6.23 20.21
N SER A 161 -20.08 7.01 19.32
CA SER A 161 -20.76 7.60 18.17
C SER A 161 -21.10 6.62 17.05
N TYR A 162 -20.87 5.31 17.27
CA TYR A 162 -20.94 4.33 16.19
C TYR A 162 -22.34 3.75 15.93
N GLY A 163 -23.29 3.93 16.85
CA GLY A 163 -24.73 3.64 16.62
C GLY A 163 -25.11 2.17 16.46
N ALA A 164 -24.16 1.25 16.39
CA ALA A 164 -24.37 -0.20 16.33
C ALA A 164 -23.24 -0.90 17.09
N CYS A 165 -23.58 -1.86 17.95
CA CYS A 165 -22.60 -2.62 18.73
C CYS A 165 -23.06 -4.04 18.98
N SER A 166 -22.14 -4.93 19.33
CA SER A 166 -22.39 -6.29 19.75
C SER A 166 -21.83 -6.52 21.15
N ALA A 167 -22.71 -6.96 22.06
CA ALA A 167 -22.30 -7.38 23.41
C ALA A 167 -21.72 -8.82 23.43
N ASP A 168 -21.74 -9.51 22.30
CA ASP A 168 -21.24 -10.88 22.18
C ASP A 168 -19.73 -10.94 21.90
N HIS A 169 -19.09 -9.80 21.76
CA HIS A 169 -17.66 -9.66 21.50
C HIS A 169 -16.99 -8.70 22.48
N ASP A 170 -15.77 -9.03 22.93
CA ASP A 170 -15.02 -8.29 23.94
C ASP A 170 -13.81 -7.53 23.35
N TYR A 171 -13.98 -6.96 22.15
CA TYR A 171 -12.90 -6.13 21.56
C TYR A 171 -12.73 -4.81 22.30
N VAL A 172 -11.47 -4.37 22.38
CA VAL A 172 -11.11 -3.06 22.95
C VAL A 172 -10.57 -2.16 21.84
N ASP A 173 -11.06 -0.91 21.78
CA ASP A 173 -10.49 0.10 20.88
C ASP A 173 -9.16 0.61 21.43
N THR A 174 -8.09 -0.08 21.07
CA THR A 174 -6.73 0.23 21.53
C THR A 174 -6.18 1.55 20.96
N LEU A 175 -6.82 2.14 19.96
CA LEU A 175 -6.44 3.45 19.44
C LEU A 175 -6.96 4.59 20.31
N VAL A 176 -7.97 4.31 21.14
CA VAL A 176 -8.52 5.24 22.14
C VAL A 176 -7.83 4.98 23.50
N ASP A 177 -7.80 3.74 23.96
CA ASP A 177 -7.22 3.33 25.24
C ASP A 177 -6.36 2.07 25.06
N PRO A 178 -5.07 2.11 25.28
CA PRO A 178 -4.21 3.21 25.78
C PRO A 178 -3.81 4.25 24.73
N GLY A 179 -4.29 4.14 23.48
CA GLY A 179 -3.98 5.09 22.42
C GLY A 179 -2.60 4.89 21.78
N GLY A 180 -2.05 5.95 21.22
CA GLY A 180 -0.76 5.96 20.51
C GLY A 180 -0.18 7.37 20.40
N LEU A 181 0.54 7.67 19.31
CA LEU A 181 1.05 9.01 19.03
C LEU A 181 -0.07 10.00 18.63
N TRP A 182 -1.20 9.48 18.18
CA TRP A 182 -2.39 10.24 17.81
C TRP A 182 -3.61 9.62 18.49
N SER A 183 -4.42 10.46 19.14
CA SER A 183 -5.77 10.04 19.47
C SER A 183 -6.63 10.16 18.22
N PHE A 184 -7.26 9.06 17.80
CA PHE A 184 -8.21 9.08 16.67
C PHE A 184 -9.51 9.83 16.99
N GLU A 185 -9.69 10.24 18.23
CA GLU A 185 -10.81 11.09 18.69
C GLU A 185 -10.69 12.58 18.29
N SER A 186 -9.54 13.01 17.73
CA SER A 186 -9.48 14.39 17.22
C SER A 186 -10.38 14.52 16.00
N ASP A 187 -11.25 15.54 15.98
CA ASP A 187 -12.15 15.88 14.85
C ASP A 187 -11.43 15.85 13.49
N THR A 188 -10.14 16.17 13.49
CA THR A 188 -9.29 16.17 12.29
C THR A 188 -9.00 14.74 11.82
N MET A 189 -8.71 13.81 12.73
CA MET A 189 -8.42 12.41 12.35
C MET A 189 -9.71 11.66 11.99
N GLU A 190 -10.81 11.93 12.68
CA GLU A 190 -12.13 11.38 12.34
C GLU A 190 -12.58 11.83 10.94
N SER A 191 -12.35 13.09 10.60
CA SER A 191 -12.67 13.63 9.27
C SER A 191 -11.75 13.13 8.16
N ILE A 192 -10.51 12.71 8.48
CA ILE A 192 -9.51 12.23 7.52
C ILE A 192 -9.55 10.71 7.37
N SER A 193 -9.92 9.96 8.42
CA SER A 193 -9.97 8.50 8.40
C SER A 193 -11.36 7.99 8.02
N ASN A 194 -11.42 7.04 7.09
CA ASN A 194 -12.65 6.27 6.88
C ASN A 194 -12.64 5.08 7.83
N GLN A 195 -13.33 5.22 8.97
CA GLN A 195 -13.34 4.21 10.03
C GLN A 195 -13.98 2.87 9.60
N TYR A 196 -14.81 2.87 8.55
CA TYR A 196 -15.51 1.69 8.03
C TYR A 196 -14.86 1.12 6.77
N ALA A 197 -13.59 1.42 6.55
CA ALA A 197 -12.81 0.94 5.42
C ALA A 197 -11.84 -0.18 5.83
N ALA A 198 -12.33 -1.21 6.54
CA ALA A 198 -11.47 -2.31 6.95
C ALA A 198 -11.13 -3.24 5.76
N MET A 199 -12.06 -3.52 4.85
CA MET A 199 -11.87 -4.46 3.74
C MET A 199 -11.95 -3.78 2.38
N PRO A 200 -10.92 -3.96 1.51
CA PRO A 200 -9.69 -4.77 1.67
C PRO A 200 -8.59 -4.04 2.44
N SER A 201 -7.75 -4.75 3.21
CA SER A 201 -6.67 -4.12 3.99
C SER A 201 -5.57 -3.53 3.11
N LEU A 202 -5.50 -2.20 3.06
CA LEU A 202 -4.38 -1.50 2.39
C LEU A 202 -3.05 -1.68 3.14
N HIS A 203 -3.06 -1.95 4.45
CA HIS A 203 -1.86 -2.24 5.22
C HIS A 203 -1.14 -3.47 4.67
N ILE A 204 -1.88 -4.54 4.43
CA ILE A 204 -1.32 -5.78 3.86
C ILE A 204 -0.96 -5.60 2.38
N ALA A 205 -1.82 -4.92 1.61
CA ALA A 205 -1.53 -4.66 0.21
C ALA A 205 -0.24 -3.86 0.03
N TRP A 206 -0.04 -2.76 0.77
CA TRP A 206 1.11 -1.89 0.64
C TRP A 206 2.38 -2.50 1.23
N SER A 207 2.30 -3.20 2.37
CA SER A 207 3.46 -3.89 2.93
C SER A 207 3.96 -5.01 2.01
N THR A 208 3.05 -5.77 1.40
CA THR A 208 3.39 -6.80 0.40
C THR A 208 3.91 -6.17 -0.89
N TRP A 209 3.33 -5.06 -1.33
CA TRP A 209 3.85 -4.28 -2.45
C TRP A 209 5.30 -3.82 -2.20
N CYS A 210 5.62 -3.32 -0.99
CA CYS A 210 6.98 -2.97 -0.59
C CYS A 210 7.92 -4.19 -0.70
N ALA A 211 7.47 -5.35 -0.22
CA ALA A 211 8.26 -6.58 -0.30
C ALA A 211 8.55 -6.98 -1.77
N ILE A 212 7.53 -6.98 -2.63
CA ILE A 212 7.69 -7.27 -4.07
C ILE A 212 8.60 -6.24 -4.74
N GLY A 213 8.43 -4.95 -4.41
CA GLY A 213 9.20 -3.87 -5.01
C GLY A 213 10.68 -3.88 -4.63
N LEU A 214 10.97 -4.10 -3.37
CA LEU A 214 12.32 -3.94 -2.82
C LEU A 214 13.15 -5.23 -2.82
N TYR A 215 12.54 -6.40 -2.62
CA TYR A 215 13.27 -7.67 -2.49
C TYR A 215 14.31 -7.91 -3.61
N PRO A 216 14.00 -7.75 -4.90
CA PRO A 216 14.95 -8.03 -5.98
C PRO A 216 16.14 -7.06 -6.02
N VAL A 217 15.96 -5.83 -5.54
CA VAL A 217 16.97 -4.76 -5.60
C VAL A 217 17.83 -4.67 -4.33
N LEU A 218 17.42 -5.31 -3.25
CA LEU A 218 18.19 -5.37 -2.01
C LEU A 218 19.33 -6.39 -2.15
N ARG A 219 20.56 -5.99 -1.82
CA ARG A 219 21.75 -6.84 -1.93
C ARG A 219 22.05 -7.62 -0.65
N ARG A 220 21.76 -7.04 0.52
CA ARG A 220 22.10 -7.63 1.82
C ARG A 220 21.04 -8.65 2.23
N ARG A 221 21.46 -9.86 2.66
CA ARG A 221 20.54 -10.92 3.09
C ARG A 221 19.60 -10.49 4.21
N TRP A 222 20.13 -9.80 5.23
CA TRP A 222 19.29 -9.31 6.32
C TRP A 222 18.19 -8.36 5.86
N ALA A 223 18.49 -7.48 4.87
CA ALA A 223 17.50 -6.55 4.33
C ALA A 223 16.41 -7.30 3.52
N ARG A 224 16.78 -8.38 2.79
CA ARG A 224 15.79 -9.24 2.12
C ARG A 224 14.89 -9.97 3.12
N VAL A 225 15.47 -10.48 4.20
CA VAL A 225 14.69 -11.12 5.27
C VAL A 225 13.76 -10.11 5.91
N ALA A 226 14.25 -8.93 6.27
CA ALA A 226 13.45 -7.87 6.88
C ALA A 226 12.26 -7.46 6.01
N ILE A 227 12.49 -7.26 4.69
CA ILE A 227 11.41 -6.82 3.81
C ILE A 227 10.38 -7.93 3.54
N VAL A 228 10.77 -9.20 3.55
CA VAL A 228 9.84 -10.34 3.45
C VAL A 228 9.06 -10.51 4.76
N ALA A 229 9.70 -10.31 5.92
CA ALA A 229 9.04 -10.36 7.21
C ALA A 229 8.03 -9.21 7.42
N TYR A 230 8.21 -8.08 6.74
CA TYR A 230 7.42 -6.88 6.93
C TYR A 230 5.89 -7.07 6.74
N PRO A 231 5.37 -7.74 5.69
CA PRO A 231 3.94 -8.04 5.59
C PRO A 231 3.41 -8.89 6.74
N PHE A 232 4.18 -9.85 7.25
CA PHE A 232 3.77 -10.69 8.37
C PHE A 232 3.75 -9.91 9.69
N ILE A 233 4.72 -9.03 9.89
CA ILE A 233 4.75 -8.12 11.04
C ILE A 233 3.54 -7.16 10.96
N THR A 234 3.22 -6.66 9.77
CA THR A 234 2.05 -5.81 9.54
C THR A 234 0.76 -6.58 9.81
N LEU A 235 0.67 -7.84 9.37
CA LEU A 235 -0.49 -8.69 9.65
C LEU A 235 -0.69 -8.86 11.16
N PHE A 236 0.37 -9.16 11.90
CA PHE A 236 0.29 -9.24 13.35
C PHE A 236 -0.17 -7.91 13.97
N ALA A 237 0.38 -6.78 13.51
CA ALA A 237 0.02 -5.46 14.01
C ALA A 237 -1.48 -5.16 13.85
N ILE A 238 -2.05 -5.40 12.65
CA ILE A 238 -3.45 -5.09 12.38
C ILE A 238 -4.42 -6.01 13.11
N ILE A 239 -4.00 -7.25 13.44
CA ILE A 239 -4.81 -8.21 14.20
C ILE A 239 -4.73 -7.91 15.71
N VAL A 240 -3.52 -7.74 16.27
CA VAL A 240 -3.36 -7.52 17.71
C VAL A 240 -3.97 -6.19 18.19
N THR A 241 -4.09 -5.21 17.29
CA THR A 241 -4.76 -3.94 17.55
C THR A 241 -6.24 -3.95 17.15
N ALA A 242 -6.78 -5.09 16.73
CA ALA A 242 -8.17 -5.30 16.29
C ALA A 242 -8.63 -4.28 15.22
N ASN A 243 -7.73 -3.86 14.33
CA ASN A 243 -8.09 -2.97 13.23
C ASN A 243 -8.60 -3.70 11.99
N HIS A 244 -8.34 -5.00 11.87
CA HIS A 244 -8.69 -5.82 10.71
C HIS A 244 -9.02 -7.25 11.10
N TYR A 245 -9.82 -7.91 10.27
CA TYR A 245 -10.04 -9.36 10.23
C TYR A 245 -8.98 -10.04 9.34
N TRP A 246 -8.82 -11.37 9.45
CA TRP A 246 -7.94 -12.14 8.56
C TRP A 246 -8.39 -12.05 7.09
N ILE A 247 -9.70 -12.06 6.87
CA ILE A 247 -10.29 -11.94 5.52
C ILE A 247 -9.93 -10.59 4.88
N ASP A 248 -9.79 -9.52 5.66
CA ASP A 248 -9.35 -8.21 5.13
C ASP A 248 -7.95 -8.29 4.53
N ALA A 249 -7.07 -9.07 5.16
CA ALA A 249 -5.72 -9.29 4.65
C ALA A 249 -5.75 -10.05 3.31
N ILE A 250 -6.61 -11.06 3.18
CA ILE A 250 -6.83 -11.78 1.91
C ILE A 250 -7.35 -10.80 0.86
N GLY A 251 -8.36 -9.99 1.19
CA GLY A 251 -8.86 -8.93 0.33
C GLY A 251 -7.77 -7.95 -0.13
N GLY A 252 -6.88 -7.56 0.78
CA GLY A 252 -5.72 -6.72 0.47
C GLY A 252 -4.76 -7.35 -0.54
N LEU A 253 -4.45 -8.64 -0.38
CA LEU A 253 -3.64 -9.39 -1.35
C LEU A 253 -4.32 -9.53 -2.70
N MET A 254 -5.65 -9.73 -2.74
CA MET A 254 -6.43 -9.77 -3.99
C MET A 254 -6.40 -8.40 -4.70
N ALA A 255 -6.57 -7.30 -3.97
CA ALA A 255 -6.47 -5.95 -4.52
C ALA A 255 -5.07 -5.68 -5.09
N LEU A 256 -4.01 -6.13 -4.39
CA LEU A 256 -2.64 -6.03 -4.89
C LEU A 256 -2.44 -6.89 -6.15
N GLY A 257 -2.93 -8.13 -6.16
CA GLY A 257 -2.87 -9.00 -7.34
C GLY A 257 -3.52 -8.35 -8.55
N LEU A 258 -4.71 -7.76 -8.39
CA LEU A 258 -5.39 -7.01 -9.43
C LEU A 258 -4.57 -5.79 -9.88
N GLY A 259 -4.00 -5.03 -8.94
CA GLY A 259 -3.15 -3.89 -9.22
C GLY A 259 -1.92 -4.26 -10.06
N LEU A 260 -1.26 -5.36 -9.73
CA LEU A 260 -0.11 -5.89 -10.50
C LEU A 260 -0.54 -6.36 -11.90
N LEU A 261 -1.70 -7.01 -12.02
CA LEU A 261 -2.26 -7.43 -13.31
C LEU A 261 -2.57 -6.23 -14.21
N VAL A 262 -3.19 -5.17 -13.68
CA VAL A 262 -3.50 -3.93 -14.42
C VAL A 262 -2.23 -3.18 -14.82
N ALA A 263 -1.22 -3.14 -13.95
CA ALA A 263 0.05 -2.49 -14.27
C ALA A 263 0.84 -3.20 -15.38
N SER A 264 0.70 -4.52 -15.51
CA SER A 264 1.44 -5.33 -16.48
C SER A 264 1.17 -4.97 -17.95
N PRO A 265 -0.09 -4.88 -18.46
CA PRO A 265 -0.36 -4.46 -19.82
C PRO A 265 -0.05 -2.98 -20.04
N LEU A 266 -0.27 -2.12 -19.04
CA LEU A 266 0.07 -0.71 -19.13
C LEU A 266 1.57 -0.50 -19.33
N ALA A 267 2.39 -1.31 -18.68
CA ALA A 267 3.84 -1.33 -18.88
C ALA A 267 4.25 -1.75 -20.30
N ARG A 268 3.47 -2.63 -20.96
CA ARG A 268 3.72 -3.06 -22.34
C ARG A 268 3.24 -2.06 -23.39
N LEU A 269 2.17 -1.30 -23.07
CA LEU A 269 1.58 -0.32 -23.99
C LEU A 269 2.37 0.99 -24.04
N LEU A 270 3.22 1.29 -23.05
CA LEU A 270 4.08 2.48 -23.05
C LEU A 270 5.37 2.17 -23.83
N PRO A 271 5.52 2.65 -25.09
CA PRO A 271 6.59 2.19 -25.97
C PRO A 271 7.97 2.57 -25.44
N GLY A 272 8.89 1.63 -25.46
CA GLY A 272 10.34 1.83 -25.40
C GLY A 272 10.97 1.97 -23.99
N ARG A 273 10.20 2.11 -22.91
CA ARG A 273 10.75 2.37 -21.57
C ARG A 273 10.74 1.17 -20.61
N PHE A 274 10.06 0.07 -20.97
CA PHE A 274 9.84 -1.08 -20.09
C PHE A 274 10.48 -2.39 -20.58
N HIS A 275 11.14 -2.38 -21.74
CA HIS A 275 11.61 -3.59 -22.43
C HIS A 275 13.09 -3.89 -22.31
N GLN A 276 13.83 -3.27 -21.38
CA GLN A 276 15.13 -3.85 -21.03
C GLN A 276 14.88 -5.01 -20.06
N PRO A 277 15.28 -6.25 -20.42
CA PRO A 277 15.23 -7.35 -19.48
C PRO A 277 16.08 -6.94 -18.28
N LEU A 278 15.48 -7.03 -17.08
CA LEU A 278 16.28 -6.98 -15.87
C LEU A 278 17.30 -8.09 -15.96
N ASP A 279 18.58 -7.77 -15.80
CA ASP A 279 19.57 -8.81 -15.62
C ASP A 279 19.13 -9.65 -14.38
N PRO A 280 19.50 -10.92 -14.26
CA PRO A 280 19.10 -11.77 -13.14
C PRO A 280 19.45 -11.20 -11.76
N ALA A 281 20.33 -10.21 -11.69
CA ALA A 281 20.72 -9.49 -10.48
C ALA A 281 19.91 -8.21 -10.24
N GLY A 282 19.00 -7.80 -11.17
CA GLY A 282 18.20 -6.59 -11.04
C GLY A 282 19.02 -5.30 -11.09
N THR A 283 20.23 -5.35 -11.59
CA THR A 283 21.13 -4.20 -11.72
C THR A 283 21.11 -3.70 -13.16
N LEU A 284 20.98 -2.38 -13.33
CA LEU A 284 21.28 -1.74 -14.61
C LEU A 284 22.78 -1.90 -14.85
N ASN A 285 23.17 -2.47 -15.99
CA ASN A 285 24.52 -2.36 -16.48
C ASN A 285 24.76 -0.87 -16.75
N ALA A 286 25.55 -0.24 -15.88
CA ALA A 286 26.15 1.05 -16.18
C ALA A 286 27.24 0.77 -17.25
N GLY A 287 26.88 1.03 -18.53
CA GLY A 287 27.82 1.19 -19.60
C GLY A 287 28.28 2.65 -19.65
#